data_49fd7888708ab84a0f6b9ac058709fbb
#
_entry.id   49fd7888708ab84a0f6b9ac058709fbb
#
_cell.length_a   1.000
_cell.length_b   1.000
_cell.length_c   1.000
_cell.angle_alpha   90.00
_cell.angle_beta   90.00
_cell.angle_gamma   90.00
#
_symmetry.space_group_name_H-M   'P 1'
#
loop_
_entity.id
_entity.type
_entity.pdbx_description
1 polymer ?
#
loop_
_entity_poly.entity_id
_entity_poly.type
_entity_poly.pdbx_seq_one_letter_code
_entity_poly.pdbx_strand_id
1 'polypeptide(L)' 'SVYLDHNVRARGIGSQLLCRIEEAARERGLRHIVSLITGENSGSVRFHEKHGFEKRGTLSEVGFKFDRRLDVMYYQKTL' A
#
# COMPACT_ATOMS: atom_id res chain seq x y z
N SER A 1 3.65 -8.17 3.94
CA SER A 1 3.31 -6.82 3.45
C SER A 1 3.63 -6.69 1.97
N VAL A 2 2.90 -5.83 1.31
CA VAL A 2 3.12 -5.53 -0.10
C VAL A 2 3.67 -4.12 -0.22
N TYR A 3 4.71 -3.98 -1.02
CA TYR A 3 5.36 -2.70 -1.25
C TYR A 3 5.31 -2.36 -2.73
N LEU A 4 4.77 -1.17 -3.06
CA LEU A 4 4.73 -0.67 -4.42
C LEU A 4 5.58 0.58 -4.54
N ASP A 5 6.47 0.57 -5.53
CA ASP A 5 7.24 1.75 -5.90
C ASP A 5 6.32 2.79 -6.53
N HIS A 6 6.37 4.03 -6.06
CA HIS A 6 5.48 5.07 -6.56
C HIS A 6 5.75 5.45 -8.02
N ASN A 7 6.96 5.23 -8.52
CA ASN A 7 7.25 5.48 -9.93
C ASN A 7 6.50 4.49 -10.83
N VAL A 8 6.31 3.28 -10.36
CA VAL A 8 5.54 2.26 -11.08
C VAL A 8 4.07 2.68 -11.14
N ARG A 9 3.53 3.20 -10.03
CA ARG A 9 2.13 3.64 -9.98
C ARG A 9 1.82 4.74 -10.99
N ALA A 10 2.73 5.69 -11.16
CA ALA A 10 2.51 6.84 -12.01
C ALA A 10 2.23 6.49 -13.46
N ARG A 11 2.58 5.29 -13.90
CA ARG A 11 2.42 4.83 -15.27
C ARG A 11 1.34 3.75 -15.43
N GLY A 12 0.53 3.53 -14.39
CA GLY A 12 -0.49 2.49 -14.42
C GLY A 12 0.06 1.08 -14.27
N ILE A 13 1.36 0.91 -14.20
CA ILE A 13 1.99 -0.39 -14.03
C ILE A 13 1.65 -0.97 -12.64
N GLY A 14 1.44 -0.09 -11.67
CA GLY A 14 1.10 -0.49 -10.32
C GLY A 14 -0.17 -1.32 -10.25
N SER A 15 -1.19 -0.98 -11.04
CA SER A 15 -2.44 -1.75 -11.06
C SER A 15 -2.23 -3.16 -11.58
N GLN A 16 -1.42 -3.31 -12.63
CA GLN A 16 -1.10 -4.61 -13.20
C GLN A 16 -0.27 -5.45 -12.23
N LEU A 17 0.71 -4.81 -11.60
CA LEU A 17 1.56 -5.48 -10.63
C LEU A 17 0.74 -5.94 -9.41
N LEU A 18 -0.12 -5.07 -8.91
CA LEU A 18 -0.98 -5.43 -7.78
C LEU A 18 -1.89 -6.61 -8.12
N CYS A 19 -2.46 -6.62 -9.32
CA CYS A 19 -3.31 -7.72 -9.77
C CYS A 19 -2.55 -9.05 -9.75
N ARG A 20 -1.31 -9.06 -10.22
CA ARG A 20 -0.47 -10.27 -10.20
C ARG A 20 -0.12 -10.70 -8.78
N ILE A 21 0.15 -9.74 -7.90
CA ILE A 21 0.43 -10.03 -6.50
C ILE A 21 -0.81 -10.66 -5.84
N GLU A 22 -1.99 -10.12 -6.12
CA GLU A 22 -3.23 -10.68 -5.58
C GLU A 22 -3.48 -12.09 -6.07
N GLU A 23 -3.24 -12.35 -7.36
CA GLU A 23 -3.38 -13.69 -7.92
C GLU A 23 -2.43 -14.67 -7.24
N ALA A 24 -1.18 -14.28 -7.09
CA ALA A 24 -0.17 -15.13 -6.45
C ALA A 24 -0.52 -15.38 -4.98
N ALA A 25 -1.03 -14.38 -4.30
CA ALA A 25 -1.43 -14.50 -2.91
C ALA A 25 -2.60 -15.48 -2.78
N ARG A 26 -3.60 -15.38 -3.65
CA ARG A 26 -4.74 -16.30 -3.65
C ARG A 26 -4.30 -17.73 -3.90
N GLU A 27 -3.39 -17.93 -4.85
CA GLU A 27 -2.88 -19.27 -5.17
C GLU A 27 -2.18 -19.90 -4.00
N ARG A 28 -1.58 -19.10 -3.12
CA ARG A 28 -0.91 -19.58 -1.91
C ARG A 28 -1.83 -19.69 -0.71
N GLY A 29 -3.11 -19.42 -0.89
CA GLY A 29 -4.07 -19.49 0.20
C GLY A 29 -4.01 -18.32 1.18
N LEU A 30 -3.35 -17.23 0.80
CA LEU A 30 -3.32 -16.03 1.62
C LEU A 30 -4.65 -15.29 1.51
N ARG A 31 -5.06 -14.65 2.60
CA ARG A 31 -6.38 -14.03 2.68
C ARG A 31 -6.34 -12.50 2.67
N HIS A 32 -5.19 -11.94 3.01
CA HIS A 32 -5.06 -10.50 3.18
C HIS A 32 -3.76 -9.98 2.61
N ILE A 33 -3.79 -8.73 2.16
CA ILE A 33 -2.61 -7.99 1.78
C ILE A 33 -2.57 -6.75 2.66
N VAL A 34 -1.42 -6.46 3.24
CA VAL A 34 -1.21 -5.29 4.07
C VAL A 34 -0.17 -4.39 3.41
N SER A 35 -0.49 -3.12 3.25
CA SER A 35 0.43 -2.12 2.71
C SER A 35 0.72 -1.06 3.76
N LEU A 36 1.98 -0.67 3.85
CA LEU A 36 2.40 0.42 4.71
C LEU A 36 2.60 1.67 3.83
N ILE A 37 1.96 2.76 4.20
CA ILE A 37 1.95 3.99 3.42
C ILE A 37 2.37 5.14 4.31
N THR A 38 3.35 5.93 3.86
CA THR A 38 3.73 7.16 4.56
C THR A 38 2.61 8.18 4.46
N GLY A 39 2.29 8.84 5.55
CA GLY A 39 1.14 9.73 5.65
C GLY A 39 1.11 10.87 4.64
N GLU A 40 2.26 11.28 4.11
CA GLU A 40 2.32 12.33 3.11
C GLU A 40 2.11 11.85 1.68
N ASN A 41 2.02 10.56 1.47
CA ASN A 41 1.89 10.01 0.13
C ASN A 41 0.41 9.88 -0.27
N SER A 42 -0.21 11.01 -0.58
CA SER A 42 -1.62 11.04 -0.94
C SER A 42 -1.92 10.25 -2.21
N GLY A 43 -0.98 10.19 -3.15
CA GLY A 43 -1.14 9.39 -4.36
C GLY A 43 -1.23 7.90 -4.05
N SER A 44 -0.41 7.44 -3.11
CA SER A 44 -0.45 6.05 -2.68
C SER A 44 -1.75 5.73 -1.95
N VAL A 45 -2.22 6.65 -1.11
CA VAL A 45 -3.50 6.48 -0.42
C VAL A 45 -4.63 6.31 -1.43
N ARG A 46 -4.72 7.21 -2.41
CA ARG A 46 -5.78 7.12 -3.43
C ARG A 46 -5.68 5.83 -4.25
N PHE A 47 -4.46 5.44 -4.61
CA PHE A 47 -4.24 4.20 -5.35
C PHE A 47 -4.76 3.00 -4.58
N HIS A 48 -4.41 2.90 -3.30
CA HIS A 48 -4.84 1.76 -2.48
C HIS A 48 -6.34 1.76 -2.26
N GLU A 49 -6.93 2.91 -1.99
CA GLU A 49 -8.38 3.00 -1.82
C GLU A 49 -9.13 2.64 -3.09
N LYS A 50 -8.63 3.08 -4.24
CA LYS A 50 -9.21 2.74 -5.53
C LYS A 50 -9.21 1.23 -5.77
N HIS A 51 -8.20 0.53 -5.27
CA HIS A 51 -8.06 -0.91 -5.47
C HIS A 51 -8.62 -1.74 -4.32
N GLY A 52 -9.46 -1.15 -3.48
CA GLY A 52 -10.19 -1.89 -2.47
C GLY A 52 -9.49 -2.07 -1.13
N PHE A 53 -8.39 -1.36 -0.93
CA PHE A 53 -7.74 -1.36 0.38
C PHE A 53 -8.47 -0.42 1.33
N GLU A 54 -8.51 -0.79 2.60
CA GLU A 54 -9.11 0.03 3.64
C GLU A 54 -8.06 0.36 4.70
N LYS A 55 -8.10 1.59 5.16
CA LYS A 55 -7.19 2.02 6.23
C LYS A 55 -7.56 1.30 7.52
N ARG A 56 -6.58 0.69 8.16
CA ARG A 56 -6.77 -0.03 9.42
C ARG A 56 -6.13 0.65 10.60
N GLY A 57 -5.20 1.55 10.38
CA GLY A 57 -4.59 2.26 11.49
C GLY A 57 -3.46 3.16 11.07
N THR A 58 -2.92 3.88 12.04
CA THR A 58 -1.81 4.80 11.85
C THR A 58 -0.83 4.64 13.01
N LEU A 59 0.45 4.55 12.67
CA LEU A 59 1.54 4.61 13.64
C LEU A 59 2.13 6.02 13.56
N SER A 60 2.11 6.73 14.68
CA SER A 60 2.54 8.11 14.71
C SER A 60 4.05 8.23 14.75
N GLU A 61 4.59 9.07 13.87
CA GLU A 61 5.98 9.51 13.89
C GLU A 61 7.02 8.39 13.86
N VAL A 62 6.69 7.25 13.27
CA VAL A 62 7.60 6.11 13.20
C VAL A 62 8.51 6.15 11.97
N GLY A 63 8.14 6.92 10.95
CA GLY A 63 8.96 7.12 9.76
C GLY A 63 9.83 8.36 9.90
N PHE A 64 10.96 8.37 9.20
CA PHE A 64 11.84 9.53 9.16
C PHE A 64 12.35 9.73 7.74
N LYS A 65 12.07 10.90 7.18
CA LYS A 65 12.47 11.23 5.81
C LYS A 65 12.52 12.74 5.66
N PHE A 66 13.50 13.24 4.94
CA PHE A 66 13.69 14.68 4.72
C PHE A 66 13.75 15.48 6.02
N ASP A 67 14.46 14.95 7.02
CA ASP A 67 14.60 15.54 8.35
C ASP A 67 13.28 15.75 9.07
N ARG A 68 12.26 14.98 8.73
CA ARG A 68 10.95 15.06 9.37
C ARG A 68 10.49 13.69 9.80
N ARG A 69 9.76 13.66 10.90
CA ARG A 69 9.09 12.46 11.34
C ARG A 69 7.76 12.34 10.64
N LEU A 70 7.46 11.14 10.19
CA LEU A 70 6.25 10.89 9.40
C LEU A 70 5.44 9.78 10.04
N ASP A 71 4.12 9.92 9.94
CA ASP A 71 3.21 8.85 10.30
C ASP A 71 3.23 7.77 9.23
N VAL A 72 3.03 6.53 9.63
CA VAL A 72 2.88 5.42 8.70
C VAL A 72 1.49 4.84 8.91
N MET A 73 0.73 4.82 7.81
CA MET A 73 -0.61 4.21 7.81
C MET A 73 -0.51 2.79 7.29
N TYR A 74 -1.33 1.91 7.82
CA TYR A 74 -1.43 0.58 7.24
C TYR A 74 -2.82 0.35 6.68
N TYR A 75 -2.83 -0.19 5.47
CA TYR A 75 -4.02 -0.46 4.69
C TYR A 75 -4.11 -1.96 4.44
N GLN A 76 -5.31 -2.46 4.43
CA GLN A 76 -5.55 -3.88 4.28
C GLN A 76 -6.58 -4.14 3.19
N LYS A 77 -6.31 -5.15 2.38
CA LYS A 77 -7.28 -5.66 1.43
C LYS A 77 -7.52 -7.13 1.72
N THR A 78 -8.78 -7.51 1.80
CA THR A 78 -9.18 -8.91 1.90
C THR A 78 -9.37 -9.48 0.50
N LEU A 79 -8.72 -10.60 0.26
CA LEU A 79 -8.75 -11.26 -1.04
C LEU A 79 -9.94 -12.20 -1.21
#